data_7ce6ee047fc61b8dd83d7baa6ba5d664
#
_entry.id   7ce6ee047fc61b8dd83d7baa6ba5d664
#
_cell.length_a   1.000
_cell.length_b   1.000
_cell.length_c   1.000
_cell.angle_alpha   90.00
_cell.angle_beta   90.00
_cell.angle_gamma   90.00
#
_symmetry.space_group_name_H-M   'P 1'
#
loop_
_entity.id
_entity.type
_entity.pdbx_description
1 polymer ?
#
loop_
_entity_poly.entity_id
_entity_poly.type
_entity_poly.pdbx_seq_one_letter_code
_entity_poly.pdbx_strand_id
1 'polypeptide(L)' 'MKLHLNGEERAFADPAPSAGFTLAALIESLGMKSDRVAVELNRDIVPRDRWSQTALKDGDRLEIVHFVGGG' A
#
# COMPACT_ATOMS: atom_id res chain seq x y z
N MET A 1 4.48 3.08 12.42
CA MET A 1 5.06 3.21 11.05
C MET A 1 4.46 4.40 10.34
N LYS A 2 5.28 5.22 9.76
CA LYS A 2 4.82 6.38 8.99
C LYS A 2 5.03 6.12 7.50
N LEU A 3 4.01 6.36 6.72
CA LEU A 3 4.05 6.21 5.27
C LEU A 3 3.54 7.49 4.61
N HIS A 4 3.97 7.74 3.39
CA HIS A 4 3.42 8.82 2.59
C HIS A 4 2.49 8.23 1.56
N LEU A 5 1.21 8.58 1.64
CA LEU A 5 0.19 8.10 0.72
C LEU A 5 -0.31 9.26 -0.10
N ASN A 6 -0.06 9.23 -1.40
CA ASN A 6 -0.51 10.29 -2.32
C ASN A 6 -0.09 11.68 -1.83
N GLY A 7 1.17 11.79 -1.39
CA GLY A 7 1.72 13.06 -0.93
C GLY A 7 1.37 13.45 0.49
N GLU A 8 0.67 12.60 1.22
CA GLU A 8 0.24 12.91 2.58
C GLU A 8 0.85 11.91 3.56
N GLU A 9 1.48 12.42 4.61
CA GLU A 9 2.06 11.55 5.63
C GLU A 9 0.96 11.00 6.53
N ARG A 10 0.96 9.69 6.74
CA ARG A 10 -0.02 9.02 7.59
C ARG A 10 0.68 8.01 8.49
N ALA A 11 0.20 7.92 9.72
CA ALA A 11 0.74 6.98 10.69
C ALA A 11 -0.13 5.73 10.76
N PHE A 12 0.51 4.59 10.87
CA PHE A 12 -0.16 3.31 11.02
C PHE A 12 0.38 2.60 12.23
N ALA A 13 -0.47 1.80 12.90
CA ALA A 13 -0.02 0.99 14.01
C ALA A 13 0.99 -0.04 13.51
N ASP A 14 2.04 -0.25 14.27
CA ASP A 14 3.02 -1.25 13.90
C ASP A 14 2.39 -2.64 14.00
N PRO A 15 2.58 -3.48 12.99
CA PRO A 15 2.10 -4.85 13.06
C PRO A 15 2.94 -5.66 14.05
N ALA A 16 2.47 -6.83 14.38
CA ALA A 16 3.26 -7.74 15.20
C ALA A 16 4.61 -7.98 14.52
N PRO A 17 5.70 -7.97 15.26
CA PRO A 17 7.04 -8.05 14.67
C PRO A 17 7.25 -9.25 13.76
N SER A 18 6.56 -10.33 14.02
CA SER A 18 6.71 -11.53 13.22
C SER A 18 5.92 -11.52 11.92
N ALA A 19 4.96 -10.62 11.81
CA ALA A 19 4.06 -10.63 10.65
C ALA A 19 4.53 -9.74 9.51
N GLY A 20 5.23 -8.65 9.82
CA GLY A 20 5.55 -7.63 8.84
C GLY A 20 4.30 -6.89 8.39
N PHE A 21 4.50 -5.75 7.76
CA PHE A 21 3.39 -5.00 7.18
C PHE A 21 3.58 -4.97 5.68
N THR A 22 2.75 -5.70 4.97
CA THR A 22 2.87 -5.80 3.52
C THR A 22 1.99 -4.79 2.82
N LEU A 23 2.29 -4.55 1.55
CA LEU A 23 1.46 -3.68 0.74
C LEU A 23 0.02 -4.22 0.65
N ALA A 24 -0.14 -5.55 0.56
CA ALA A 24 -1.47 -6.14 0.57
C ALA A 24 -2.22 -5.81 1.85
N ALA A 25 -1.55 -5.90 3.00
CA ALA A 25 -2.16 -5.58 4.28
C ALA A 25 -2.55 -4.10 4.35
N LEU A 26 -1.73 -3.21 3.79
CA LEU A 26 -2.05 -1.79 3.76
C LEU A 26 -3.32 -1.54 2.95
N ILE A 27 -3.40 -2.09 1.75
CA ILE A 27 -4.58 -1.87 0.90
C ILE A 27 -5.84 -2.39 1.58
N GLU A 28 -5.73 -3.55 2.25
CA GLU A 28 -6.85 -4.10 2.99
C GLU A 28 -7.26 -3.18 4.14
N SER A 29 -6.28 -2.67 4.89
CA SER A 29 -6.56 -1.79 6.03
C SER A 29 -7.21 -0.48 5.62
N LEU A 30 -6.95 -0.02 4.39
CA LEU A 30 -7.57 1.18 3.86
C LEU A 30 -8.97 0.94 3.32
N GLY A 31 -9.43 -0.30 3.32
CA GLY A 31 -10.75 -0.64 2.81
C GLY A 31 -10.86 -0.59 1.30
N MET A 32 -9.75 -0.61 0.61
CA MET A 32 -9.74 -0.55 -0.84
C MET A 32 -9.80 -1.94 -1.44
N LYS A 33 -10.44 -2.04 -2.60
CA LYS A 33 -10.49 -3.31 -3.31
C LYS A 33 -9.24 -3.44 -4.17
N SER A 34 -8.54 -4.55 -4.03
CA SER A 34 -7.27 -4.75 -4.72
C SER A 34 -7.38 -4.72 -6.24
N ASP A 35 -8.53 -5.11 -6.77
CA ASP A 35 -8.76 -5.11 -8.22
C ASP A 35 -9.19 -3.75 -8.76
N ARG A 36 -9.26 -2.75 -7.91
CA ARG A 36 -9.70 -1.41 -8.29
C ARG A 36 -8.63 -0.34 -8.13
N VAL A 37 -7.43 -0.73 -7.75
CA VAL A 37 -6.36 0.24 -7.51
C VAL A 37 -5.07 -0.23 -8.16
N ALA A 38 -4.26 0.75 -8.52
CA ALA A 38 -2.87 0.54 -8.92
C ALA A 38 -1.98 1.22 -7.90
N VAL A 39 -0.83 0.66 -7.62
CA VAL A 39 0.07 1.15 -6.59
C VAL A 39 1.48 1.31 -7.12
N GLU A 40 2.07 2.47 -6.84
CA GLU A 40 3.50 2.69 -6.98
C GLU A 40 4.11 2.77 -5.59
N LEU A 41 5.22 2.11 -5.40
CA LEU A 41 5.99 2.17 -4.16
C LEU A 41 7.35 2.75 -4.49
N ASN A 42 7.64 3.93 -3.91
CA ASN A 42 8.89 4.63 -4.17
C ASN A 42 9.16 4.77 -5.67
N ARG A 43 8.12 5.15 -6.41
CA ARG A 43 8.13 5.39 -7.86
C ARG A 43 8.17 4.14 -8.74
N ASP A 44 8.09 2.96 -8.14
CA ASP A 44 8.05 1.71 -8.90
C ASP A 44 6.67 1.10 -8.81
N ILE A 45 6.11 0.74 -9.94
CA ILE A 45 4.82 0.06 -9.97
C ILE A 45 4.99 -1.34 -9.37
N VAL A 46 4.11 -1.69 -8.44
CA VAL A 46 4.11 -3.01 -7.84
C VAL A 46 2.89 -3.77 -8.35
N PRO A 47 3.09 -4.84 -9.12
CA PRO A 47 1.97 -5.65 -9.59
C PRO A 47 1.19 -6.23 -8.41
N ARG A 48 -0.11 -6.35 -8.59
CA ARG A 48 -0.99 -6.82 -7.52
C ARG A 48 -0.55 -8.17 -6.95
N ASP A 49 -0.09 -9.08 -7.80
CA ASP A 49 0.34 -10.41 -7.35
C ASP A 49 1.60 -10.39 -6.51
N ARG A 50 2.25 -9.23 -6.38
CA ARG A 50 3.43 -9.07 -5.54
C ARG A 50 3.14 -8.35 -4.23
N TRP A 51 1.94 -7.84 -4.04
CA TRP A 51 1.63 -7.03 -2.87
C TRP A 51 1.80 -7.79 -1.56
N SER A 52 1.42 -9.06 -1.54
CA SER A 52 1.54 -9.86 -0.31
C SER A 52 2.98 -10.19 0.04
N GLN A 53 3.90 -10.00 -0.88
CA GLN A 53 5.32 -10.26 -0.68
C GLN A 53 6.14 -8.97 -0.57
N THR A 54 5.48 -7.83 -0.63
CA THR A 54 6.15 -6.53 -0.60
C THR A 54 6.02 -5.95 0.79
N ALA A 55 7.11 -6.02 1.57
CA ALA A 55 7.12 -5.45 2.91
C ALA A 55 7.31 -3.94 2.84
N LEU A 56 6.55 -3.22 3.64
CA LEU A 56 6.65 -1.77 3.74
C LEU A 56 7.58 -1.40 4.87
N LYS A 57 8.21 -0.24 4.73
CA LYS A 57 9.14 0.30 5.72
C LYS A 57 8.74 1.71 6.07
N ASP A 58 9.12 2.13 7.26
CA ASP A 58 8.90 3.49 7.70
C ASP A 58 9.48 4.47 6.68
N GLY A 59 8.69 5.45 6.29
CA GLY A 59 9.10 6.44 5.32
C GLY A 59 8.82 6.11 3.86
N ASP A 60 8.31 4.92 3.58
CA ASP A 60 7.98 4.56 2.20
C ASP A 60 6.94 5.51 1.61
N ARG A 61 7.07 5.76 0.32
CA ARG A 61 6.16 6.63 -0.42
C ARG A 61 5.35 5.82 -1.39
N LEU A 62 4.04 5.98 -1.30
CA LEU A 62 3.11 5.24 -2.15
C LEU A 62 2.18 6.19 -2.89
N GLU A 63 1.94 5.88 -4.15
CA GLU A 63 0.90 6.52 -4.94
C GLU A 63 -0.14 5.46 -5.26
N ILE A 64 -1.36 5.72 -4.83
CA ILE A 64 -2.46 4.78 -5.03
C ILE A 64 -3.48 5.45 -5.94
N VAL A 65 -3.76 4.82 -7.05
CA VAL A 65 -4.71 5.35 -8.04
C VAL A 65 -5.91 4.41 -8.10
N HIS A 66 -7.09 4.97 -7.91
CA HIS A 66 -8.33 4.24 -8.07
C HIS A 66 -8.76 4.25 -9.53
N PHE A 67 -9.13 3.09 -10.03
CA PHE A 67 -9.78 3.02 -11.33
C PHE A 67 -11.24 3.40 -11.16
N VAL A 68 -11.67 4.38 -11.94
CA VAL A 68 -13.03 4.89 -11.87
C VAL A 68 -13.81 4.37 -13.06
N GLY A 69 -14.97 3.91 -12.81
CA GLY A 69 -15.82 3.55 -13.86
C GLY A 69 -15.57 2.21 -14.45
N GLY A 70 -15.95 1.68 -14.96
CA GLY A 70 -15.81 0.65 -15.34
C GLY A 70 -15.89 -0.13 -16.25
N GLY A 71 -15.97 -0.27 -16.04
CA GLY A 71 -15.96 -1.17 -16.88
C GLY A 71 -15.87 -2.43 -16.64
#